data_354753e8b93c04bb6bb34f1efd944972
#
_entry.id   354753e8b93c04bb6bb34f1efd944972
#
_cell.length_a   1.000
_cell.length_b   1.000
_cell.length_c   1.000
_cell.angle_alpha   90.00
_cell.angle_beta   90.00
_cell.angle_gamma   90.00
#
_symmetry.space_group_name_H-M   'P 1'
#
loop_
_entity.id
_entity.type
_entity.pdbx_description
1 polymer ?
#
loop_
_entity_poly.entity_id
_entity_poly.type
_entity_poly.pdbx_seq_one_letter_code
_entity_poly.pdbx_strand_id
1 'polypeptide(L)'
;MEPVNGLFLDSADFKQWQDDFSPKLDKYDKLCGREACETCESSCSIDPDLRVKNITFVVTEKCNLDCSYCYECHKTGARMTKEVAKQAVDFILNEELVNGYYNFDVSPAVILEFIGGEPLLEIDIMDYIVEYFKIRAFELNHPWAMNYMISITSNGVLFKTQKVQDFMKRNVGRVNIGITIDGNKELHDKCRVFPNGSGSYDIVEEAVKLWMQDDERAQTKITLSPDNVMYLNDALQNIRKLGLTGAFTNCVFEEGWTTEHAKILYTEMIKLSDFMLEDENYKKFYCSLFDQTIGSKNEETRNWCGGNGSMLAIAPDGRCFPCIRFMKYSLSNPEVVEQPIGDIWNGLERKEDNEWLNKLKQITMQSQCNYDDNRKCLDCEISKGCSLCSGYNYDYYNDPNHKVTFICEMHQARVLANTYYWNKLYEILKIDKHFDLNIREDWALNIIDKEEYEMLKKL
;
A
#
# COMPACT_ATOMS: atom_id res chain seq x y z
N MET A 1 6.84 8.79 -31.44
CA MET A 1 6.33 7.54 -32.09
C MET A 1 4.99 7.20 -31.44
N GLU A 2 3.97 6.82 -32.19
CA GLU A 2 2.70 6.38 -31.57
C GLU A 2 2.87 4.96 -31.04
N PRO A 3 2.41 4.63 -29.83
CA PRO A 3 2.52 3.28 -29.28
C PRO A 3 1.71 2.28 -30.11
N VAL A 4 2.36 1.26 -30.60
CA VAL A 4 1.75 0.20 -31.40
C VAL A 4 1.90 -1.13 -30.66
N ASN A 5 0.82 -1.56 -30.00
CA ASN A 5 0.51 -2.92 -29.52
C ASN A 5 1.68 -3.86 -29.19
N GLY A 6 2.58 -3.50 -28.26
CA GLY A 6 3.57 -4.42 -27.70
C GLY A 6 4.74 -4.85 -28.59
N LEU A 7 4.82 -4.37 -29.83
CA LEU A 7 5.86 -4.79 -30.79
C LEU A 7 7.23 -4.16 -30.53
N PHE A 8 7.30 -3.14 -29.68
CA PHE A 8 8.55 -2.40 -29.42
C PHE A 8 9.61 -3.28 -28.74
N LEU A 9 9.23 -4.09 -27.76
CA LEU A 9 10.16 -4.95 -27.01
C LEU A 9 10.76 -6.10 -27.85
N ASP A 10 10.15 -6.43 -28.98
CA ASP A 10 10.63 -7.45 -29.92
C ASP A 10 11.49 -6.86 -31.03
N SER A 11 11.66 -5.56 -31.09
CA SER A 11 12.43 -4.89 -32.11
C SER A 11 13.94 -5.14 -31.98
N ALA A 12 14.66 -5.18 -33.10
CA ALA A 12 16.11 -5.26 -33.11
C ALA A 12 16.75 -4.03 -32.43
N ASP A 13 16.12 -2.86 -32.56
CA ASP A 13 16.57 -1.60 -31.98
C ASP A 13 16.52 -1.65 -30.45
N PHE A 14 15.48 -2.28 -29.89
CA PHE A 14 15.37 -2.47 -28.44
C PHE A 14 16.43 -3.44 -27.91
N LYS A 15 16.70 -4.53 -28.62
CA LYS A 15 17.75 -5.48 -28.22
C LYS A 15 19.14 -4.83 -28.26
N GLN A 16 19.44 -4.06 -29.31
CA GLN A 16 20.69 -3.31 -29.39
C GLN A 16 20.82 -2.31 -28.24
N TRP A 17 19.74 -1.60 -27.93
CA TRP A 17 19.70 -0.66 -26.81
C TRP A 17 19.91 -1.38 -25.46
N GLN A 18 19.34 -2.57 -25.26
CA GLN A 18 19.60 -3.38 -24.07
C GLN A 18 21.08 -3.63 -23.86
N ASP A 19 21.78 -4.05 -24.92
CA ASP A 19 23.21 -4.34 -24.86
C ASP A 19 24.03 -3.06 -24.57
N ASP A 20 23.66 -1.93 -25.17
CA ASP A 20 24.32 -0.64 -24.98
C ASP A 20 24.04 -0.03 -23.59
N PHE A 21 22.91 -0.36 -22.98
CA PHE A 21 22.49 0.16 -21.67
C PHE A 21 22.96 -0.71 -20.49
N SER A 22 23.23 -1.97 -20.72
CA SER A 22 23.69 -2.93 -19.67
C SER A 22 24.85 -2.38 -18.84
N PRO A 23 25.91 -1.77 -19.41
CA PRO A 23 27.00 -1.17 -18.63
C PRO A 23 26.57 0.02 -17.75
N LYS A 24 25.47 0.71 -18.12
CA LYS A 24 24.93 1.80 -17.29
C LYS A 24 24.14 1.25 -16.10
N LEU A 25 23.45 0.12 -16.27
CA LEU A 25 22.78 -0.60 -15.17
C LEU A 25 23.78 -1.06 -14.12
N ASP A 26 24.95 -1.56 -14.52
CA ASP A 26 26.03 -1.94 -13.60
C ASP A 26 26.47 -0.77 -12.71
N LYS A 27 26.42 0.47 -13.21
CA LYS A 27 26.68 1.66 -12.40
C LYS A 27 25.60 1.87 -11.32
N TYR A 28 24.33 1.66 -11.66
CA TYR A 28 23.21 1.79 -10.71
C TYR A 28 23.17 0.62 -9.73
N ASP A 29 23.47 -0.58 -10.19
CA ASP A 29 23.59 -1.76 -9.32
C ASP A 29 24.73 -1.61 -8.29
N LYS A 30 25.84 -0.99 -8.68
CA LYS A 30 26.95 -0.67 -7.75
C LYS A 30 26.59 0.44 -6.76
N LEU A 31 25.72 1.39 -7.14
CA LEU A 31 25.25 2.45 -6.25
C LEU A 31 24.14 1.98 -5.27
N CYS A 32 23.37 0.98 -5.67
CA CYS A 32 22.23 0.42 -4.92
C CYS A 32 22.25 -1.11 -4.86
N GLY A 33 23.36 -1.75 -5.31
CA GLY A 33 23.47 -3.19 -5.47
C GLY A 33 23.44 -3.95 -4.15
N ARG A 34 23.01 -5.21 -4.22
CA ARG A 34 22.93 -6.13 -3.06
C ARG A 34 24.25 -6.26 -2.32
N GLU A 35 25.39 -6.23 -3.03
CA GLU A 35 26.73 -6.28 -2.42
C GLU A 35 27.05 -5.05 -1.55
N ALA A 36 26.53 -3.86 -1.90
CA ALA A 36 26.69 -2.68 -1.06
C ALA A 36 25.77 -2.72 0.18
N CYS A 37 24.64 -3.43 0.10
CA CYS A 37 23.70 -3.55 1.22
C CYS A 37 24.14 -4.57 2.29
N GLU A 38 24.90 -5.60 1.91
CA GLU A 38 25.43 -6.61 2.86
C GLU A 38 26.60 -6.08 3.71
N THR A 39 27.27 -5.01 3.24
CA THR A 39 28.40 -4.38 3.96
C THR A 39 28.05 -3.03 4.60
N CYS A 40 26.84 -2.53 4.41
CA CYS A 40 26.42 -1.20 4.83
C CYS A 40 25.73 -1.23 6.19
N GLU A 41 26.49 -1.46 7.26
CA GLU A 41 25.98 -1.27 8.64
C GLU A 41 25.77 0.20 9.03
N SER A 42 26.21 1.21 8.26
CA SER A 42 26.16 2.56 8.78
C SER A 42 26.26 3.77 7.84
N SER A 43 26.37 3.62 6.52
CA SER A 43 26.46 4.84 5.69
C SER A 43 26.06 4.69 4.23
N CYS A 44 24.80 4.44 3.96
CA CYS A 44 24.28 4.80 2.66
C CYS A 44 24.15 6.33 2.62
N SER A 45 25.15 7.01 2.04
CA SER A 45 25.21 8.47 1.89
C SER A 45 24.14 9.03 0.92
N ILE A 46 23.30 8.18 0.38
CA ILE A 46 22.23 8.53 -0.54
C ILE A 46 21.03 8.98 0.28
N ASP A 47 20.62 10.23 0.11
CA ASP A 47 19.42 10.76 0.74
C ASP A 47 18.19 9.94 0.29
N PRO A 48 17.56 9.17 1.20
CA PRO A 48 16.40 8.38 0.87
C PRO A 48 15.18 9.23 0.45
N ASP A 49 15.19 10.52 0.75
CA ASP A 49 14.15 11.47 0.35
C ASP A 49 14.19 11.76 -1.16
N LEU A 50 15.30 11.44 -1.83
CA LEU A 50 15.43 11.56 -3.28
C LEU A 50 15.02 10.28 -4.02
N ARG A 51 14.64 9.22 -3.32
CA ARG A 51 14.17 7.97 -3.91
C ARG A 51 12.65 8.00 -4.05
N VAL A 52 12.18 7.94 -5.29
CA VAL A 52 10.78 7.64 -5.54
C VAL A 52 10.60 6.12 -5.56
N LYS A 53 9.57 5.63 -4.86
CA LYS A 53 9.20 4.20 -4.87
C LYS A 53 8.11 3.94 -5.89
N ASN A 54 7.04 4.73 -5.82
CA ASN A 54 5.87 4.57 -6.64
C ASN A 54 5.50 5.88 -7.31
N ILE A 55 5.10 5.79 -8.58
CA ILE A 55 4.35 6.85 -9.26
C ILE A 55 2.96 6.30 -9.52
N THR A 56 1.99 6.90 -8.86
CA THR A 56 0.60 6.46 -8.87
C THR A 56 -0.19 7.26 -9.92
N PHE A 57 -0.74 6.57 -10.90
CA PHE A 57 -1.66 7.14 -11.87
C PHE A 57 -3.09 6.87 -11.41
N VAL A 58 -3.82 7.92 -11.05
CA VAL A 58 -5.26 7.85 -10.82
C VAL A 58 -5.94 7.96 -12.19
N VAL A 59 -6.12 6.83 -12.86
CA VAL A 59 -6.64 6.84 -14.24
C VAL A 59 -8.12 7.18 -14.32
N THR A 60 -8.85 6.98 -13.21
CA THR A 60 -10.25 7.38 -13.08
C THR A 60 -10.67 7.46 -11.62
N GLU A 61 -11.61 8.34 -11.30
CA GLU A 61 -12.33 8.36 -10.02
C GLU A 61 -13.58 7.48 -10.04
N LYS A 62 -13.97 6.96 -11.21
CA LYS A 62 -15.16 6.11 -11.35
C LYS A 62 -14.88 4.71 -10.83
N CYS A 63 -15.84 4.13 -10.12
CA CYS A 63 -15.84 2.74 -9.70
C CYS A 63 -17.14 2.04 -10.12
N ASN A 64 -17.06 0.75 -10.38
CA ASN A 64 -18.22 -0.12 -10.66
C ASN A 64 -18.78 -0.77 -9.37
N LEU A 65 -18.13 -0.56 -8.21
CA LEU A 65 -18.62 -0.96 -6.89
C LEU A 65 -18.86 0.25 -6.00
N ASP A 66 -19.67 0.05 -4.96
CA ASP A 66 -20.01 1.02 -3.91
C ASP A 66 -19.71 0.39 -2.54
N CYS A 67 -18.42 0.26 -2.23
CA CYS A 67 -17.96 -0.40 -1.02
C CYS A 67 -18.20 0.48 0.22
N SER A 68 -18.77 -0.09 1.29
CA SER A 68 -19.18 0.66 2.50
C SER A 68 -18.01 1.33 3.26
N TYR A 69 -16.81 0.79 3.16
CA TYR A 69 -15.60 1.32 3.83
C TYR A 69 -14.67 2.10 2.87
N CYS A 70 -15.17 2.50 1.69
CA CYS A 70 -14.33 3.16 0.69
C CYS A 70 -13.93 4.56 1.15
N TYR A 71 -12.62 4.81 1.22
CA TYR A 71 -12.09 6.13 1.57
C TYR A 71 -12.25 7.17 0.45
N GLU A 72 -12.58 6.75 -0.76
CA GLU A 72 -12.89 7.64 -1.89
C GLU A 72 -14.35 8.08 -1.80
N CYS A 73 -14.61 9.06 -0.94
CA CYS A 73 -15.96 9.47 -0.57
C CYS A 73 -16.61 10.43 -1.58
N HIS A 74 -15.81 11.10 -2.46
CA HIS A 74 -16.29 12.11 -3.41
C HIS A 74 -15.93 11.78 -4.86
N LYS A 75 -16.33 10.60 -5.33
CA LYS A 75 -16.08 10.15 -6.70
C LYS A 75 -16.84 11.04 -7.70
N THR A 76 -16.12 11.81 -8.51
CA THR A 76 -16.72 12.67 -9.55
C THR A 76 -16.95 11.95 -10.87
N GLY A 77 -16.30 10.80 -11.05
CA GLY A 77 -16.29 10.08 -12.32
C GLY A 77 -15.30 10.65 -13.34
N ALA A 78 -14.38 11.52 -12.92
CA ALA A 78 -13.28 12.02 -13.75
C ALA A 78 -12.45 10.87 -14.31
N ARG A 79 -11.92 11.06 -15.54
CA ARG A 79 -11.16 10.07 -16.29
C ARG A 79 -9.95 10.74 -16.91
N MET A 80 -8.79 10.07 -16.86
CA MET A 80 -7.58 10.53 -17.52
C MET A 80 -7.74 10.44 -19.03
N THR A 81 -7.44 11.52 -19.75
CA THR A 81 -7.45 11.52 -21.22
C THR A 81 -6.10 11.02 -21.75
N LYS A 82 -6.05 10.69 -23.05
CA LYS A 82 -4.78 10.30 -23.68
C LYS A 82 -3.76 11.43 -23.65
N GLU A 83 -4.20 12.69 -23.78
CA GLU A 83 -3.33 13.86 -23.72
C GLU A 83 -2.69 13.99 -22.34
N VAL A 84 -3.48 13.83 -21.28
CA VAL A 84 -2.99 13.84 -19.90
C VAL A 84 -2.05 12.64 -19.67
N ALA A 85 -2.44 11.44 -20.11
CA ALA A 85 -1.64 10.23 -20.00
C ALA A 85 -0.26 10.38 -20.67
N LYS A 86 -0.25 10.93 -21.90
CA LYS A 86 0.99 11.20 -22.63
C LYS A 86 1.87 12.21 -21.90
N GLN A 87 1.30 13.34 -21.52
CA GLN A 87 2.03 14.40 -20.82
C GLN A 87 2.54 13.91 -19.44
N ALA A 88 1.77 13.08 -18.73
CA ALA A 88 2.19 12.50 -17.47
C ALA A 88 3.44 11.61 -17.62
N VAL A 89 3.51 10.82 -18.70
CA VAL A 89 4.72 10.03 -19.01
C VAL A 89 5.91 10.93 -19.37
N ASP A 90 5.71 11.92 -20.22
CA ASP A 90 6.77 12.89 -20.58
C ASP A 90 7.26 13.64 -19.32
N PHE A 91 6.36 14.00 -18.42
CA PHE A 91 6.64 14.66 -17.16
C PHE A 91 7.49 13.81 -16.21
N ILE A 92 7.11 12.56 -15.94
CA ILE A 92 7.83 11.71 -14.97
C ILE A 92 9.25 11.33 -15.44
N LEU A 93 9.52 11.41 -16.73
CA LEU A 93 10.83 11.15 -17.33
C LEU A 93 11.68 12.43 -17.52
N ASN A 94 11.17 13.59 -17.12
CA ASN A 94 11.82 14.87 -17.31
C ASN A 94 12.35 15.43 -15.99
N GLU A 95 13.68 15.49 -15.84
CA GLU A 95 14.36 15.96 -14.63
C GLU A 95 14.04 17.43 -14.28
N GLU A 96 13.86 18.29 -15.30
CA GLU A 96 13.52 19.70 -15.08
C GLU A 96 12.11 19.86 -14.52
N LEU A 97 11.14 19.06 -15.02
CA LEU A 97 9.75 19.14 -14.58
C LEU A 97 9.54 18.53 -13.19
N VAL A 98 10.25 17.45 -12.85
CA VAL A 98 10.18 16.87 -11.50
C VAL A 98 10.95 17.69 -10.47
N ASN A 99 11.79 18.61 -10.91
CA ASN A 99 12.36 19.72 -10.15
C ASN A 99 12.98 19.30 -8.79
N GLY A 100 13.75 18.21 -8.81
CA GLY A 100 14.42 17.68 -7.62
C GLY A 100 13.49 16.94 -6.65
N TYR A 101 12.23 16.69 -6.99
CA TYR A 101 11.34 15.87 -6.16
C TYR A 101 11.89 14.45 -5.98
N TYR A 102 12.49 13.91 -7.02
CA TYR A 102 13.34 12.71 -7.00
C TYR A 102 14.51 12.87 -7.95
N ASN A 103 15.52 12.05 -7.78
CA ASN A 103 16.71 12.05 -8.60
C ASN A 103 16.89 10.67 -9.25
N PHE A 104 17.06 10.64 -10.56
CA PHE A 104 17.18 9.38 -11.32
C PHE A 104 18.45 8.59 -10.97
N ASP A 105 19.53 9.25 -10.54
CA ASP A 105 20.77 8.57 -10.12
C ASP A 105 20.59 7.75 -8.84
N VAL A 106 19.66 8.15 -7.97
CA VAL A 106 19.36 7.45 -6.70
C VAL A 106 18.04 6.69 -6.73
N SER A 107 17.26 6.82 -7.81
CA SER A 107 16.02 6.09 -8.11
C SER A 107 16.15 5.35 -9.44
N PRO A 108 16.99 4.31 -9.53
CA PRO A 108 17.28 3.63 -10.81
C PRO A 108 16.12 2.74 -11.28
N ALA A 109 15.07 2.57 -10.48
CA ALA A 109 13.88 1.77 -10.78
C ALA A 109 12.60 2.50 -10.35
N VAL A 110 11.48 2.17 -10.97
CA VAL A 110 10.16 2.76 -10.70
C VAL A 110 9.06 1.72 -10.67
N ILE A 111 8.05 1.94 -9.83
CA ILE A 111 6.78 1.24 -9.90
C ILE A 111 5.75 2.21 -10.50
N LEU A 112 5.20 1.85 -11.66
CA LEU A 112 4.04 2.50 -12.25
C LEU A 112 2.80 1.88 -11.61
N GLU A 113 2.20 2.59 -10.67
CA GLU A 113 1.05 2.11 -9.94
C GLU A 113 -0.23 2.67 -10.54
N PHE A 114 -1.18 1.80 -10.84
CA PHE A 114 -2.50 2.16 -11.33
C PHE A 114 -3.55 1.95 -10.27
N ILE A 115 -4.26 3.04 -9.97
CA ILE A 115 -5.33 3.08 -8.98
C ILE A 115 -6.43 4.03 -9.47
N GLY A 116 -7.45 4.16 -8.69
CA GLY A 116 -8.57 5.06 -8.89
C GLY A 116 -9.77 4.50 -8.16
N GLY A 117 -10.98 4.81 -8.60
CA GLY A 117 -12.15 4.07 -8.18
C GLY A 117 -11.97 2.58 -8.52
N GLU A 118 -11.95 2.29 -9.83
CA GLU A 118 -11.54 0.98 -10.36
C GLU A 118 -10.69 1.18 -11.63
N PRO A 119 -9.38 0.95 -11.59
CA PRO A 119 -8.50 1.26 -12.71
C PRO A 119 -8.77 0.41 -13.96
N LEU A 120 -9.26 -0.82 -13.82
CA LEU A 120 -9.58 -1.68 -14.97
C LEU A 120 -10.74 -1.16 -15.85
N LEU A 121 -11.50 -0.17 -15.38
CA LEU A 121 -12.44 0.56 -16.23
C LEU A 121 -11.74 1.35 -17.34
N GLU A 122 -10.48 1.71 -17.13
CA GLU A 122 -9.64 2.51 -18.03
C GLU A 122 -8.45 1.71 -18.57
N ILE A 123 -8.62 0.42 -18.80
CA ILE A 123 -7.54 -0.47 -19.26
C ILE A 123 -6.86 0.04 -20.55
N ASP A 124 -7.61 0.70 -21.44
CA ASP A 124 -7.06 1.27 -22.69
C ASP A 124 -6.10 2.45 -22.40
N ILE A 125 -6.36 3.23 -21.35
CA ILE A 125 -5.48 4.32 -20.89
C ILE A 125 -4.26 3.75 -20.19
N MET A 126 -4.43 2.73 -19.33
CA MET A 126 -3.31 2.05 -18.68
C MET A 126 -2.36 1.45 -19.71
N ASP A 127 -2.89 0.76 -20.71
CA ASP A 127 -2.11 0.17 -21.80
C ASP A 127 -1.35 1.26 -22.59
N TYR A 128 -2.03 2.36 -22.89
CA TYR A 128 -1.40 3.50 -23.55
C TYR A 128 -0.23 4.09 -22.74
N ILE A 129 -0.43 4.29 -21.41
CA ILE A 129 0.61 4.81 -20.51
C ILE A 129 1.83 3.89 -20.52
N VAL A 130 1.62 2.57 -20.36
CA VAL A 130 2.71 1.60 -20.30
C VAL A 130 3.48 1.53 -21.61
N GLU A 131 2.79 1.44 -22.76
CA GLU A 131 3.44 1.36 -24.06
C GLU A 131 4.18 2.66 -24.39
N TYR A 132 3.57 3.82 -24.12
CA TYR A 132 4.23 5.10 -24.35
C TYR A 132 5.43 5.30 -23.42
N PHE A 133 5.32 4.88 -22.16
CA PHE A 133 6.44 4.90 -21.20
C PHE A 133 7.63 4.10 -21.72
N LYS A 134 7.42 2.88 -22.19
CA LYS A 134 8.48 2.03 -22.74
C LYS A 134 9.22 2.74 -23.87
N ILE A 135 8.47 3.30 -24.83
CA ILE A 135 9.03 4.00 -25.99
C ILE A 135 9.83 5.23 -25.55
N ARG A 136 9.25 6.07 -24.71
CA ARG A 136 9.89 7.33 -24.30
C ARG A 136 11.11 7.10 -23.41
N ALA A 137 11.02 6.19 -22.45
CA ALA A 137 12.15 5.85 -21.60
C ALA A 137 13.33 5.30 -22.43
N PHE A 138 13.04 4.49 -23.46
CA PHE A 138 14.04 4.02 -24.42
C PHE A 138 14.65 5.17 -25.24
N GLU A 139 13.83 6.02 -25.87
CA GLU A 139 14.30 7.16 -26.68
C GLU A 139 15.21 8.10 -25.87
N LEU A 140 14.91 8.27 -24.58
CA LEU A 140 15.68 9.13 -23.67
C LEU A 140 16.91 8.43 -23.07
N ASN A 141 17.17 7.15 -23.33
CA ASN A 141 18.15 6.33 -22.62
C ASN A 141 17.96 6.43 -21.09
N HIS A 142 16.71 6.45 -20.62
CA HIS A 142 16.36 6.65 -19.23
C HIS A 142 16.64 5.39 -18.40
N PRO A 143 17.16 5.50 -17.15
CA PRO A 143 17.43 4.32 -16.30
C PRO A 143 16.22 3.43 -16.05
N TRP A 144 15.02 3.99 -16.06
CA TRP A 144 13.79 3.24 -15.86
C TRP A 144 13.34 2.40 -17.06
N ALA A 145 13.92 2.60 -18.25
CA ALA A 145 13.52 1.85 -19.44
C ALA A 145 13.59 0.31 -19.25
N MET A 146 14.57 -0.15 -18.45
CA MET A 146 14.71 -1.57 -18.09
C MET A 146 14.25 -1.90 -16.68
N ASN A 147 14.18 -0.91 -15.78
CA ASN A 147 13.94 -1.09 -14.36
C ASN A 147 12.59 -0.50 -13.95
N TYR A 148 11.52 -1.13 -14.37
CA TYR A 148 10.18 -0.77 -13.97
C TYR A 148 9.32 -1.99 -13.64
N MET A 149 8.35 -1.79 -12.79
CA MET A 149 7.25 -2.72 -12.53
C MET A 149 5.92 -1.99 -12.68
N ILE A 150 4.90 -2.73 -13.01
CA ILE A 150 3.52 -2.26 -13.08
C ILE A 150 2.78 -2.85 -11.89
N SER A 151 2.15 -2.00 -11.08
CA SER A 151 1.32 -2.42 -9.95
C SER A 151 -0.12 -1.98 -10.15
N ILE A 152 -1.05 -2.89 -9.96
CA ILE A 152 -2.49 -2.62 -10.11
C ILE A 152 -3.21 -3.06 -8.86
N THR A 153 -4.03 -2.18 -8.27
CA THR A 153 -4.98 -2.56 -7.22
C THR A 153 -6.37 -2.53 -7.79
N SER A 154 -7.05 -3.67 -7.78
CA SER A 154 -8.36 -3.85 -8.43
C SER A 154 -9.37 -4.55 -7.52
N ASN A 155 -10.66 -4.25 -7.74
CA ASN A 155 -11.76 -5.02 -7.17
C ASN A 155 -12.02 -6.36 -7.89
N GLY A 156 -11.33 -6.63 -8.99
CA GLY A 156 -11.36 -7.90 -9.71
C GLY A 156 -12.56 -8.11 -10.65
N VAL A 157 -13.61 -7.30 -10.59
CA VAL A 157 -14.83 -7.50 -11.37
C VAL A 157 -14.57 -7.59 -12.90
N LEU A 158 -13.61 -6.81 -13.39
CA LEU A 158 -13.27 -6.77 -14.82
C LEU A 158 -12.07 -7.64 -15.19
N PHE A 159 -11.45 -8.33 -14.24
CA PHE A 159 -10.20 -9.08 -14.49
C PHE A 159 -10.31 -10.10 -15.61
N LYS A 160 -11.45 -10.79 -15.73
CA LYS A 160 -11.69 -11.81 -16.76
C LYS A 160 -11.96 -11.26 -18.16
N THR A 161 -12.06 -9.94 -18.33
CA THR A 161 -12.31 -9.36 -19.67
C THR A 161 -11.11 -9.56 -20.58
N GLN A 162 -11.38 -9.77 -21.89
CA GLN A 162 -10.32 -10.04 -22.87
C GLN A 162 -9.24 -8.96 -22.89
N LYS A 163 -9.63 -7.67 -22.84
CA LYS A 163 -8.68 -6.56 -22.83
C LYS A 163 -7.72 -6.60 -21.65
N VAL A 164 -8.22 -6.91 -20.45
CA VAL A 164 -7.39 -7.03 -19.25
C VAL A 164 -6.44 -8.22 -19.38
N GLN A 165 -6.94 -9.37 -19.84
CA GLN A 165 -6.11 -10.56 -20.05
C GLN A 165 -5.03 -10.33 -21.10
N ASP A 166 -5.32 -9.60 -22.17
CA ASP A 166 -4.34 -9.23 -23.18
C ASP A 166 -3.26 -8.29 -22.63
N PHE A 167 -3.66 -7.31 -21.80
CA PHE A 167 -2.73 -6.44 -21.09
C PHE A 167 -1.80 -7.22 -20.15
N MET A 168 -2.36 -8.15 -19.34
CA MET A 168 -1.58 -8.99 -18.44
C MET A 168 -0.54 -9.83 -19.18
N LYS A 169 -0.96 -10.46 -20.28
CA LYS A 169 -0.06 -11.28 -21.13
C LYS A 169 1.06 -10.48 -21.77
N ARG A 170 0.78 -9.29 -22.29
CA ARG A 170 1.81 -8.42 -22.88
C ARG A 170 2.86 -7.93 -21.88
N ASN A 171 2.47 -7.83 -20.60
CA ASN A 171 3.34 -7.30 -19.55
C ASN A 171 3.79 -8.39 -18.55
N VAL A 172 3.74 -9.67 -18.96
CA VAL A 172 4.15 -10.79 -18.11
C VAL A 172 5.59 -10.58 -17.58
N GLY A 173 5.80 -10.86 -16.29
CA GLY A 173 7.08 -10.61 -15.61
C GLY A 173 7.34 -9.14 -15.21
N ARG A 174 6.46 -8.20 -15.62
CA ARG A 174 6.53 -6.77 -15.26
C ARG A 174 5.28 -6.27 -14.55
N VAL A 175 4.17 -6.99 -14.65
CA VAL A 175 2.90 -6.60 -14.04
C VAL A 175 2.60 -7.45 -12.81
N ASN A 176 2.19 -6.78 -11.76
CA ASN A 176 1.61 -7.37 -10.56
C ASN A 176 0.23 -6.76 -10.35
N ILE A 177 -0.78 -7.59 -10.17
CA ILE A 177 -2.13 -7.16 -9.83
C ILE A 177 -2.53 -7.73 -8.46
N GLY A 178 -3.07 -6.89 -7.60
CA GLY A 178 -3.71 -7.29 -6.36
C GLY A 178 -5.22 -7.24 -6.51
N ILE A 179 -5.88 -8.39 -6.48
CA ILE A 179 -7.34 -8.48 -6.48
C ILE A 179 -7.83 -8.53 -5.03
N THR A 180 -8.76 -7.63 -4.68
CA THR A 180 -9.34 -7.58 -3.33
C THR A 180 -10.53 -8.53 -3.20
N ILE A 181 -10.43 -9.48 -2.25
CA ILE A 181 -11.55 -10.33 -1.84
C ILE A 181 -11.58 -10.42 -0.31
N ASP A 182 -12.68 -10.02 0.32
CA ASP A 182 -12.81 -9.85 1.77
C ASP A 182 -13.31 -11.12 2.48
N GLY A 183 -12.76 -12.28 2.14
CA GLY A 183 -13.12 -13.53 2.81
C GLY A 183 -14.23 -14.30 2.09
N ASN A 184 -15.23 -14.75 2.84
CA ASN A 184 -16.35 -15.51 2.29
C ASN A 184 -17.41 -14.60 1.63
N LYS A 185 -18.38 -15.23 0.95
CA LYS A 185 -19.42 -14.51 0.22
C LYS A 185 -20.25 -13.58 1.10
N GLU A 186 -20.59 -14.02 2.30
CA GLU A 186 -21.43 -13.24 3.22
C GLU A 186 -20.74 -11.95 3.64
N LEU A 187 -19.47 -12.03 4.04
CA LEU A 187 -18.69 -10.86 4.42
C LEU A 187 -18.39 -9.95 3.23
N HIS A 188 -17.92 -10.53 2.13
CA HIS A 188 -17.58 -9.77 0.94
C HIS A 188 -18.78 -8.97 0.42
N ASP A 189 -19.93 -9.64 0.24
CA ASP A 189 -21.15 -9.02 -0.28
C ASP A 189 -21.84 -8.08 0.72
N LYS A 190 -21.48 -8.12 2.01
CA LYS A 190 -21.90 -7.12 2.99
C LYS A 190 -21.24 -5.76 2.75
N CYS A 191 -19.98 -5.75 2.32
CA CYS A 191 -19.18 -4.54 2.19
C CYS A 191 -18.96 -4.11 0.73
N ARG A 192 -18.86 -5.05 -0.20
CA ARG A 192 -18.45 -4.81 -1.59
C ARG A 192 -19.57 -5.10 -2.56
N VAL A 193 -20.45 -4.14 -2.70
CA VAL A 193 -21.66 -4.26 -3.52
C VAL A 193 -21.58 -3.42 -4.79
N PHE A 194 -22.35 -3.81 -5.80
CA PHE A 194 -22.61 -2.93 -6.93
C PHE A 194 -23.55 -1.75 -6.50
N PRO A 195 -23.62 -0.65 -7.28
CA PRO A 195 -24.51 0.46 -6.97
C PRO A 195 -26.00 0.08 -6.86
N ASN A 196 -26.40 -1.05 -7.41
CA ASN A 196 -27.76 -1.59 -7.29
C ASN A 196 -27.97 -2.45 -6.01
N GLY A 197 -26.96 -2.54 -5.15
CA GLY A 197 -26.97 -3.33 -3.92
C GLY A 197 -26.72 -4.84 -4.08
N SER A 198 -26.47 -5.35 -5.29
CA SER A 198 -26.09 -6.75 -5.47
C SER A 198 -24.63 -6.99 -5.07
N GLY A 199 -24.34 -8.17 -4.50
CA GLY A 199 -22.99 -8.58 -4.13
C GLY A 199 -22.09 -8.83 -5.33
N SER A 200 -20.78 -8.72 -5.13
CA SER A 200 -19.77 -8.92 -6.18
C SER A 200 -18.96 -10.21 -6.03
N TYR A 201 -19.12 -10.94 -4.93
CA TYR A 201 -18.28 -12.10 -4.57
C TYR A 201 -18.15 -13.15 -5.69
N ASP A 202 -19.26 -13.61 -6.28
CA ASP A 202 -19.24 -14.70 -7.25
C ASP A 202 -18.37 -14.35 -8.48
N ILE A 203 -18.43 -13.09 -8.93
CA ILE A 203 -17.62 -12.62 -10.05
C ILE A 203 -16.16 -12.51 -9.64
N VAL A 204 -15.90 -11.99 -8.44
CA VAL A 204 -14.53 -11.79 -7.92
C VAL A 204 -13.87 -13.13 -7.59
N GLU A 205 -14.59 -14.08 -7.02
CA GLU A 205 -14.07 -15.44 -6.77
C GLU A 205 -13.58 -16.13 -8.05
N GLU A 206 -14.35 -16.02 -9.14
CA GLU A 206 -13.92 -16.54 -10.44
C GLU A 206 -12.70 -15.81 -11.00
N ALA A 207 -12.60 -14.50 -10.78
CA ALA A 207 -11.42 -13.71 -11.15
C ALA A 207 -10.19 -14.15 -10.36
N VAL A 208 -10.33 -14.37 -9.05
CA VAL A 208 -9.26 -14.87 -8.17
C VAL A 208 -8.79 -16.26 -8.61
N LYS A 209 -9.71 -17.17 -8.94
CA LYS A 209 -9.36 -18.51 -9.46
C LYS A 209 -8.56 -18.44 -10.76
N LEU A 210 -8.88 -17.51 -11.65
CA LEU A 210 -8.10 -17.28 -12.87
C LEU A 210 -6.74 -16.65 -12.55
N TRP A 211 -6.71 -15.65 -11.69
CA TRP A 211 -5.47 -14.98 -11.27
C TRP A 211 -4.45 -15.95 -10.67
N MET A 212 -4.89 -16.87 -9.79
CA MET A 212 -4.02 -17.88 -9.19
C MET A 212 -3.42 -18.89 -10.20
N GLN A 213 -3.97 -19.01 -11.42
CA GLN A 213 -3.35 -19.84 -12.46
C GLN A 213 -2.07 -19.21 -13.01
N ASP A 214 -1.99 -17.89 -12.98
CA ASP A 214 -0.85 -17.12 -13.48
C ASP A 214 0.12 -16.71 -12.36
N ASP A 215 -0.35 -16.68 -11.10
CA ASP A 215 0.46 -16.33 -9.92
C ASP A 215 0.21 -17.30 -8.76
N GLU A 216 1.06 -18.32 -8.63
CA GLU A 216 1.01 -19.29 -7.53
C GLU A 216 1.21 -18.68 -6.15
N ARG A 217 1.71 -17.44 -6.07
CA ARG A 217 1.96 -16.70 -4.81
C ARG A 217 0.95 -15.57 -4.60
N ALA A 218 -0.18 -15.62 -5.30
CA ALA A 218 -1.21 -14.61 -5.19
C ALA A 218 -1.65 -14.37 -3.73
N GLN A 219 -1.66 -13.10 -3.33
CA GLN A 219 -2.06 -12.63 -2.00
C GLN A 219 -3.07 -11.51 -2.16
N THR A 220 -4.14 -11.57 -1.40
CA THR A 220 -5.21 -10.56 -1.42
C THR A 220 -5.00 -9.47 -0.37
N LYS A 221 -5.85 -8.45 -0.43
CA LYS A 221 -6.00 -7.45 0.62
C LYS A 221 -7.36 -7.60 1.28
N ILE A 222 -7.39 -7.48 2.62
CA ILE A 222 -8.63 -7.42 3.42
C ILE A 222 -8.63 -6.11 4.19
N THR A 223 -9.74 -5.39 4.13
CA THR A 223 -9.92 -4.16 4.89
C THR A 223 -10.89 -4.40 6.05
N LEU A 224 -10.42 -4.17 7.27
CA LEU A 224 -11.24 -4.28 8.48
C LEU A 224 -11.86 -2.92 8.82
N SER A 225 -13.13 -2.97 9.13
CA SER A 225 -13.93 -1.85 9.65
C SER A 225 -14.66 -2.29 10.93
N PRO A 226 -15.23 -1.38 11.71
CA PRO A 226 -16.06 -1.74 12.85
C PRO A 226 -17.17 -2.75 12.52
N ASP A 227 -17.72 -2.68 11.29
CA ASP A 227 -18.84 -3.53 10.85
C ASP A 227 -18.43 -4.96 10.48
N ASN A 228 -17.14 -5.25 10.30
CA ASN A 228 -16.68 -6.53 9.78
C ASN A 228 -15.57 -7.22 10.57
N VAL A 229 -14.99 -6.57 11.58
CA VAL A 229 -13.86 -7.11 12.36
C VAL A 229 -14.17 -8.48 13.01
N MET A 230 -15.44 -8.75 13.36
CA MET A 230 -15.88 -10.00 13.94
C MET A 230 -15.82 -11.22 13.02
N TYR A 231 -15.57 -11.02 11.74
CA TYR A 231 -15.46 -12.08 10.75
C TYR A 231 -14.03 -12.39 10.33
N LEU A 232 -13.03 -11.77 10.98
CA LEU A 232 -11.62 -11.82 10.55
C LEU A 232 -11.09 -13.24 10.39
N ASN A 233 -11.29 -14.10 11.40
CA ASN A 233 -10.80 -15.48 11.38
C ASN A 233 -11.44 -16.27 10.23
N ASP A 234 -12.75 -16.21 10.09
CA ASP A 234 -13.48 -16.93 9.03
C ASP A 234 -13.10 -16.41 7.64
N ALA A 235 -12.92 -15.09 7.50
CA ALA A 235 -12.46 -14.48 6.28
C ALA A 235 -11.11 -15.04 5.83
N LEU A 236 -10.11 -15.06 6.73
CA LEU A 236 -8.75 -15.53 6.40
C LEU A 236 -8.68 -17.03 6.17
N GLN A 237 -9.45 -17.82 6.92
CA GLN A 237 -9.57 -19.25 6.63
C GLN A 237 -10.19 -19.51 5.25
N ASN A 238 -11.20 -18.72 4.84
CA ASN A 238 -11.77 -18.84 3.51
C ASN A 238 -10.79 -18.47 2.40
N ILE A 239 -10.03 -17.38 2.57
CA ILE A 239 -8.94 -16.97 1.67
C ILE A 239 -7.94 -18.11 1.48
N ARG A 240 -7.55 -18.78 2.57
CA ARG A 240 -6.66 -19.95 2.50
C ARG A 240 -7.32 -21.14 1.78
N LYS A 241 -8.60 -21.40 2.02
CA LYS A 241 -9.36 -22.46 1.33
C LYS A 241 -9.51 -22.22 -0.16
N LEU A 242 -9.60 -20.95 -0.59
CA LEU A 242 -9.62 -20.59 -2.01
C LEU A 242 -8.29 -20.88 -2.72
N GLY A 243 -7.19 -21.04 -1.96
CA GLY A 243 -5.87 -21.36 -2.50
C GLY A 243 -4.90 -20.18 -2.49
N LEU A 244 -5.33 -18.98 -2.06
CA LEU A 244 -4.44 -17.84 -1.90
C LEU A 244 -3.39 -18.11 -0.82
N THR A 245 -2.18 -17.56 -1.01
CA THR A 245 -1.04 -17.80 -0.14
C THR A 245 -0.92 -16.78 0.99
N GLY A 246 -1.80 -15.80 1.03
CA GLY A 246 -1.81 -14.83 2.12
C GLY A 246 -2.77 -13.67 1.92
N ALA A 247 -2.82 -12.84 2.96
CA ALA A 247 -3.61 -11.62 2.98
C ALA A 247 -2.88 -10.46 3.68
N PHE A 248 -2.90 -9.30 3.04
CA PHE A 248 -2.56 -8.03 3.65
C PHE A 248 -3.80 -7.45 4.30
N THR A 249 -3.82 -7.42 5.62
CA THR A 249 -4.98 -7.00 6.41
C THR A 249 -4.66 -5.72 7.16
N ASN A 250 -5.54 -4.73 7.07
CA ASN A 250 -5.42 -3.48 7.80
C ASN A 250 -6.79 -2.99 8.30
N CYS A 251 -6.79 -2.32 9.45
CA CYS A 251 -7.94 -1.56 9.93
C CYS A 251 -8.05 -0.23 9.18
N VAL A 252 -9.27 0.23 8.89
CA VAL A 252 -9.52 1.60 8.43
C VAL A 252 -9.10 2.60 9.49
N PHE A 253 -8.70 3.80 9.08
CA PHE A 253 -8.31 4.87 10.01
C PHE A 253 -9.52 5.65 10.53
N GLU A 254 -10.63 5.54 9.84
CA GLU A 254 -11.88 6.25 10.08
C GLU A 254 -12.45 5.94 11.48
N GLU A 255 -13.33 6.81 11.95
CA GLU A 255 -14.02 6.71 13.24
C GLU A 255 -14.86 5.43 13.39
N GLY A 256 -15.34 5.19 14.60
CA GLY A 256 -16.28 4.11 14.91
C GLY A 256 -15.66 2.92 15.66
N TRP A 257 -14.31 2.89 15.81
CA TRP A 257 -13.66 1.89 16.64
C TRP A 257 -13.94 2.13 18.12
N THR A 258 -14.20 1.06 18.86
CA THR A 258 -14.43 1.05 20.31
C THR A 258 -13.59 -0.05 20.97
N THR A 259 -13.44 0.02 22.28
CA THR A 259 -12.79 -1.04 23.07
C THR A 259 -13.40 -2.43 22.82
N GLU A 260 -14.71 -2.50 22.57
CA GLU A 260 -15.35 -3.78 22.24
C GLU A 260 -14.86 -4.34 20.89
N HIS A 261 -14.63 -3.50 19.88
CA HIS A 261 -14.01 -3.93 18.61
C HIS A 261 -12.58 -4.42 18.83
N ALA A 262 -11.82 -3.83 19.76
CA ALA A 262 -10.48 -4.29 20.11
C ALA A 262 -10.51 -5.68 20.77
N LYS A 263 -11.47 -5.95 21.66
CA LYS A 263 -11.69 -7.29 22.24
C LYS A 263 -12.05 -8.31 21.18
N ILE A 264 -12.93 -7.94 20.25
CA ILE A 264 -13.31 -8.79 19.12
C ILE A 264 -12.09 -9.08 18.27
N LEU A 265 -11.31 -8.05 17.87
CA LEU A 265 -10.10 -8.25 17.09
C LEU A 265 -9.12 -9.19 17.77
N TYR A 266 -8.87 -8.99 19.07
CA TYR A 266 -8.03 -9.88 19.87
C TYR A 266 -8.51 -11.33 19.80
N THR A 267 -9.79 -11.56 20.09
CA THR A 267 -10.41 -12.89 20.08
C THR A 267 -10.31 -13.55 18.71
N GLU A 268 -10.59 -12.82 17.64
CA GLU A 268 -10.48 -13.32 16.28
C GLU A 268 -9.02 -13.64 15.88
N MET A 269 -8.07 -12.82 16.34
CA MET A 269 -6.66 -13.09 16.12
C MET A 269 -6.13 -14.27 16.91
N ILE A 270 -6.64 -14.55 18.12
CA ILE A 270 -6.32 -15.78 18.85
C ILE A 270 -6.81 -17.02 18.09
N LYS A 271 -8.08 -17.04 17.64
CA LYS A 271 -8.60 -18.13 16.80
C LYS A 271 -7.77 -18.33 15.53
N LEU A 272 -7.37 -17.23 14.90
CA LEU A 272 -6.51 -17.26 13.73
C LEU A 272 -5.10 -17.76 14.06
N SER A 273 -4.55 -17.42 15.23
CA SER A 273 -3.26 -17.94 15.72
C SER A 273 -3.30 -19.47 15.82
N ASP A 274 -4.34 -20.02 16.43
CA ASP A 274 -4.51 -21.47 16.54
C ASP A 274 -4.59 -22.13 15.15
N PHE A 275 -5.40 -21.57 14.24
CA PHE A 275 -5.46 -22.03 12.84
C PHE A 275 -4.09 -21.97 12.14
N MET A 276 -3.32 -20.90 12.36
CA MET A 276 -1.99 -20.76 11.74
C MET A 276 -1.00 -21.79 12.29
N LEU A 277 -1.11 -22.16 13.56
CA LEU A 277 -0.24 -23.15 14.20
C LEU A 277 -0.65 -24.59 13.86
N GLU A 278 -1.94 -24.86 13.60
CA GLU A 278 -2.43 -26.15 13.13
C GLU A 278 -1.90 -26.50 11.74
N ASP A 279 -1.56 -27.76 11.51
CA ASP A 279 -1.11 -28.29 10.20
C ASP A 279 0.00 -27.47 9.51
N GLU A 280 0.79 -26.75 10.32
CA GLU A 280 1.85 -25.87 9.86
C GLU A 280 1.37 -24.81 8.83
N ASN A 281 0.15 -24.26 9.02
CA ASN A 281 -0.38 -23.25 8.10
C ASN A 281 0.50 -21.99 8.02
N TYR A 282 1.26 -21.67 9.09
CA TYR A 282 2.24 -20.58 9.09
C TYR A 282 3.33 -20.70 8.00
N LYS A 283 3.58 -21.91 7.47
CA LYS A 283 4.49 -22.12 6.34
C LYS A 283 3.82 -21.90 4.97
N LYS A 284 2.50 -21.94 4.92
CA LYS A 284 1.70 -22.00 3.70
C LYS A 284 0.85 -20.75 3.47
N PHE A 285 0.67 -19.94 4.50
CA PHE A 285 -0.20 -18.77 4.47
C PHE A 285 0.39 -17.60 5.23
N TYR A 286 0.46 -16.45 4.59
CA TYR A 286 0.93 -15.20 5.16
C TYR A 286 -0.24 -14.36 5.65
N CYS A 287 -0.15 -13.79 6.84
CA CYS A 287 -1.06 -12.78 7.34
C CYS A 287 -0.29 -11.59 7.92
N SER A 288 -0.50 -10.41 7.36
CA SER A 288 0.22 -9.19 7.78
C SER A 288 -0.11 -8.72 9.20
N LEU A 289 -1.13 -9.26 9.84
CA LEU A 289 -1.43 -8.97 11.26
C LEU A 289 -0.40 -9.59 12.20
N PHE A 290 0.21 -10.72 11.80
CA PHE A 290 1.28 -11.35 12.57
C PHE A 290 2.64 -10.84 12.08
N ASP A 291 3.23 -9.98 12.89
CA ASP A 291 4.51 -9.33 12.58
C ASP A 291 5.41 -9.37 13.83
N GLN A 292 6.54 -10.08 13.72
CA GLN A 292 7.48 -10.23 14.84
C GLN A 292 8.25 -8.95 15.17
N THR A 293 8.10 -7.89 14.39
CA THR A 293 8.84 -6.62 14.56
C THR A 293 8.06 -5.56 15.31
N ILE A 294 6.79 -5.80 15.65
CA ILE A 294 5.93 -4.84 16.35
C ILE A 294 6.03 -4.99 17.89
N GLY A 295 5.30 -4.15 18.61
CA GLY A 295 5.08 -4.32 20.06
C GLY A 295 6.23 -3.82 20.94
N SER A 296 7.17 -3.06 20.39
CA SER A 296 8.19 -2.33 21.15
C SER A 296 8.11 -0.84 20.87
N LYS A 297 8.89 -0.04 21.59
CA LYS A 297 9.04 1.39 21.30
C LYS A 297 9.73 1.58 19.96
N ASN A 298 9.22 2.49 19.14
CA ASN A 298 9.87 2.85 17.90
C ASN A 298 10.99 3.85 18.18
N GLU A 299 12.22 3.46 17.88
CA GLU A 299 13.42 4.30 18.02
C GLU A 299 13.73 5.07 16.73
N GLU A 300 13.10 4.68 15.61
CA GLU A 300 13.29 5.35 14.34
C GLU A 300 12.63 6.74 14.34
N THR A 301 13.39 7.73 13.95
CA THR A 301 12.87 9.11 13.84
C THR A 301 12.10 9.34 12.56
N ARG A 302 12.28 8.48 11.54
CA ARG A 302 11.67 8.66 10.23
C ARG A 302 10.27 8.07 10.16
N ASN A 303 9.41 8.75 9.43
CA ASN A 303 8.11 8.23 9.05
C ASN A 303 8.29 7.27 7.86
N TRP A 304 7.67 6.11 7.94
CA TRP A 304 7.66 5.12 6.85
C TRP A 304 6.64 5.44 5.75
N CYS A 305 5.75 6.40 5.96
CA CYS A 305 4.70 6.76 5.00
C CYS A 305 5.28 7.43 3.75
N GLY A 306 5.15 6.79 2.59
CA GLY A 306 5.61 7.32 1.32
C GLY A 306 4.95 8.65 0.91
N GLY A 307 3.74 8.92 1.40
CA GLY A 307 3.03 10.20 1.21
C GLY A 307 3.75 11.42 1.79
N ASN A 308 4.81 11.21 2.56
CA ASN A 308 5.64 12.28 3.10
C ASN A 308 6.81 12.66 2.17
N GLY A 309 6.69 12.46 0.87
CA GLY A 309 7.62 12.96 -0.14
C GLY A 309 8.42 11.90 -0.90
N SER A 310 8.15 10.59 -0.69
CA SER A 310 8.77 9.49 -1.45
C SER A 310 7.79 8.79 -2.43
N MET A 311 6.58 9.28 -2.53
CA MET A 311 5.57 8.88 -3.54
C MET A 311 5.13 10.09 -4.34
N LEU A 312 4.58 9.83 -5.52
CA LEU A 312 3.97 10.85 -6.38
C LEU A 312 2.67 10.27 -6.93
N ALA A 313 1.58 11.02 -6.81
CA ALA A 313 0.30 10.65 -7.39
C ALA A 313 -0.15 11.71 -8.41
N ILE A 314 -0.59 11.25 -9.58
CA ILE A 314 -1.06 12.08 -10.68
C ILE A 314 -2.57 11.88 -10.84
N ALA A 315 -3.32 12.96 -10.67
CA ALA A 315 -4.77 12.97 -10.82
C ALA A 315 -5.22 12.88 -12.29
N PRO A 316 -6.50 12.55 -12.56
CA PRO A 316 -7.01 12.48 -13.92
C PRO A 316 -6.90 13.78 -14.72
N ASP A 317 -6.82 14.92 -14.05
CA ASP A 317 -6.64 16.26 -14.63
C ASP A 317 -5.17 16.70 -14.73
N GLY A 318 -4.22 15.86 -14.35
CA GLY A 318 -2.78 16.11 -14.43
C GLY A 318 -2.18 16.84 -13.23
N ARG A 319 -2.96 17.20 -12.21
CA ARG A 319 -2.41 17.73 -10.96
C ARG A 319 -1.65 16.66 -10.21
N CYS A 320 -0.58 17.06 -9.54
CA CYS A 320 0.33 16.18 -8.81
C CYS A 320 0.17 16.33 -7.29
N PHE A 321 0.23 15.21 -6.58
CA PHE A 321 0.06 15.15 -5.12
C PHE A 321 1.10 14.23 -4.50
N PRO A 322 1.46 14.42 -3.21
CA PRO A 322 2.36 13.49 -2.51
C PRO A 322 1.74 12.08 -2.34
N CYS A 323 0.41 12.00 -2.23
CA CYS A 323 -0.37 10.77 -2.09
C CYS A 323 -1.81 11.02 -2.49
N ILE A 324 -2.51 9.97 -2.91
CA ILE A 324 -3.95 10.01 -3.26
C ILE A 324 -4.85 10.51 -2.12
N ARG A 325 -4.44 10.33 -0.87
CA ARG A 325 -5.20 10.77 0.32
C ARG A 325 -5.23 12.29 0.50
N PHE A 326 -4.48 13.06 -0.29
CA PHE A 326 -4.53 14.53 -0.32
C PHE A 326 -5.35 15.09 -1.49
N MET A 327 -5.92 14.21 -2.32
CA MET A 327 -6.79 14.58 -3.43
C MET A 327 -8.24 14.78 -2.96
N LYS A 328 -8.98 15.65 -3.64
CA LYS A 328 -10.35 16.01 -3.28
C LYS A 328 -11.27 14.81 -3.08
N TYR A 329 -11.17 13.78 -3.92
CA TYR A 329 -12.05 12.62 -3.85
C TYR A 329 -11.87 11.75 -2.59
N SER A 330 -10.72 11.90 -1.90
CA SER A 330 -10.39 11.19 -0.65
C SER A 330 -10.60 12.02 0.62
N LEU A 331 -10.90 13.32 0.49
CA LEU A 331 -11.12 14.21 1.63
C LEU A 331 -12.58 14.20 2.02
N SER A 332 -12.90 13.68 3.21
CA SER A 332 -14.26 13.61 3.74
C SER A 332 -14.71 14.91 4.37
N ASN A 333 -13.80 15.68 4.93
CA ASN A 333 -14.08 16.96 5.57
C ASN A 333 -14.22 18.07 4.51
N PRO A 334 -15.41 18.71 4.38
CA PRO A 334 -15.63 19.74 3.38
C PRO A 334 -14.83 21.03 3.60
N GLU A 335 -14.29 21.24 4.81
CA GLU A 335 -13.48 22.41 5.16
C GLU A 335 -12.00 22.22 4.80
N VAL A 336 -11.58 20.98 4.51
CA VAL A 336 -10.20 20.66 4.15
C VAL A 336 -10.03 20.77 2.64
N VAL A 337 -8.97 21.46 2.24
CA VAL A 337 -8.65 21.72 0.84
C VAL A 337 -7.59 20.75 0.35
N GLU A 338 -7.75 20.25 -0.87
CA GLU A 338 -6.71 19.43 -1.51
C GLU A 338 -5.36 20.15 -1.62
N GLN A 339 -4.26 19.40 -1.58
CA GLN A 339 -2.91 19.95 -1.53
C GLN A 339 -2.06 19.45 -2.71
N PRO A 340 -2.25 20.01 -3.92
CA PRO A 340 -1.38 19.71 -5.05
C PRO A 340 0.02 20.30 -4.82
N ILE A 341 1.03 19.63 -5.38
CA ILE A 341 2.43 20.05 -5.32
C ILE A 341 2.96 20.47 -6.69
N GLY A 342 2.08 20.70 -7.63
CA GLY A 342 2.35 21.06 -9.02
C GLY A 342 1.44 20.32 -9.99
N ASP A 343 1.82 20.33 -11.25
CA ASP A 343 1.11 19.65 -12.33
C ASP A 343 2.06 19.14 -13.43
N ILE A 344 1.56 18.29 -14.30
CA ILE A 344 2.36 17.65 -15.35
C ILE A 344 2.81 18.61 -16.48
N TRP A 345 2.25 19.81 -16.58
CA TRP A 345 2.60 20.79 -17.63
C TRP A 345 3.65 21.80 -17.17
N ASN A 346 3.49 22.29 -15.92
CA ASN A 346 4.35 23.32 -15.35
C ASN A 346 5.46 22.74 -14.46
N GLY A 347 5.35 21.46 -14.08
CA GLY A 347 6.27 20.78 -13.20
C GLY A 347 5.88 20.87 -11.72
N LEU A 348 6.73 20.27 -10.88
CA LEU A 348 6.56 20.32 -9.42
C LEU A 348 7.23 21.59 -8.86
N GLU A 349 6.67 22.06 -7.75
CA GLU A 349 7.34 23.05 -6.92
C GLU A 349 8.60 22.41 -6.28
N ARG A 350 9.65 23.21 -6.08
CA ARG A 350 10.83 22.72 -5.39
C ARG A 350 10.48 22.30 -3.98
N LYS A 351 11.01 21.17 -3.54
CA LYS A 351 10.76 20.68 -2.18
C LYS A 351 11.10 21.69 -1.11
N GLU A 352 12.19 22.46 -1.31
CA GLU A 352 12.67 23.46 -0.37
C GLU A 352 11.76 24.70 -0.32
N ASP A 353 11.11 25.04 -1.43
CA ASP A 353 10.24 26.21 -1.55
C ASP A 353 8.78 25.88 -1.23
N ASN A 354 8.41 24.59 -1.19
CA ASN A 354 7.05 24.15 -0.89
C ASN A 354 6.88 23.92 0.62
N GLU A 355 6.18 24.85 1.27
CA GLU A 355 5.92 24.80 2.71
C GLU A 355 5.19 23.52 3.14
N TRP A 356 4.25 23.05 2.30
CA TRP A 356 3.49 21.84 2.55
C TRP A 356 4.37 20.58 2.54
N LEU A 357 5.21 20.41 1.52
CA LEU A 357 6.16 19.31 1.45
C LEU A 357 7.17 19.32 2.60
N ASN A 358 7.64 20.52 2.98
CA ASN A 358 8.50 20.66 4.14
C ASN A 358 7.80 20.24 5.44
N LYS A 359 6.53 20.60 5.60
CA LYS A 359 5.72 20.15 6.73
C LYS A 359 5.58 18.62 6.75
N LEU A 360 5.27 17.98 5.61
CA LEU A 360 5.14 16.52 5.51
C LEU A 360 6.45 15.79 5.83
N LYS A 361 7.59 16.29 5.37
CA LYS A 361 8.91 15.71 5.63
C LYS A 361 9.31 15.75 7.12
N GLN A 362 8.86 16.75 7.85
CA GLN A 362 9.13 16.90 9.28
C GLN A 362 8.27 15.94 10.14
N ILE A 363 7.26 15.29 9.56
CA ILE A 363 6.44 14.34 10.28
C ILE A 363 7.25 13.07 10.55
N THR A 364 7.42 12.77 11.82
CA THR A 364 8.07 11.55 12.31
C THR A 364 7.13 10.81 13.26
N MET A 365 7.45 9.58 13.59
CA MET A 365 6.73 8.88 14.66
C MET A 365 6.83 9.61 16.00
N GLN A 366 7.90 10.37 16.20
CA GLN A 366 8.14 11.15 17.42
C GLN A 366 7.39 12.49 17.45
N SER A 367 7.27 13.16 16.28
CA SER A 367 6.57 14.46 16.21
C SER A 367 5.05 14.32 16.33
N GLN A 368 4.51 13.14 15.96
CA GLN A 368 3.08 12.93 15.98
C GLN A 368 2.53 12.80 17.39
N CYS A 369 1.49 13.55 17.65
CA CYS A 369 0.72 13.45 18.89
C CYS A 369 -0.75 13.73 18.60
N ASN A 370 -1.63 13.27 19.50
CA ASN A 370 -3.00 13.73 19.57
C ASN A 370 -3.06 14.87 20.59
N TYR A 371 -3.39 16.06 20.13
CA TYR A 371 -3.40 17.27 20.99
C TYR A 371 -4.65 17.32 21.89
N ASP A 372 -5.71 16.58 21.54
CA ASP A 372 -6.97 16.60 22.28
C ASP A 372 -6.87 15.80 23.59
N ASP A 373 -6.12 14.69 23.58
CA ASP A 373 -5.94 13.80 24.73
C ASP A 373 -4.50 13.72 25.25
N ASN A 374 -3.61 14.56 24.72
CA ASN A 374 -2.17 14.61 25.04
C ASN A 374 -1.42 13.27 24.81
N ARG A 375 -1.95 12.36 23.98
CA ARG A 375 -1.24 11.14 23.62
C ARG A 375 -0.07 11.43 22.68
N LYS A 376 1.13 11.13 23.17
CA LYS A 376 2.35 11.26 22.37
C LYS A 376 2.79 9.88 21.90
N CYS A 377 2.93 9.71 20.60
CA CYS A 377 3.44 8.46 20.04
C CYS A 377 4.88 8.18 20.48
N LEU A 378 5.66 9.23 20.78
CA LEU A 378 7.00 9.13 21.36
C LEU A 378 7.03 8.36 22.70
N ASP A 379 6.00 8.54 23.53
CA ASP A 379 5.92 7.93 24.86
C ASP A 379 5.22 6.57 24.85
N CYS A 380 4.75 6.12 23.69
CA CYS A 380 4.06 4.84 23.53
C CYS A 380 5.05 3.67 23.47
N GLU A 381 4.99 2.78 24.45
CA GLU A 381 5.89 1.63 24.60
C GLU A 381 5.77 0.59 23.47
N ILE A 382 4.64 0.60 22.75
CA ILE A 382 4.32 -0.32 21.64
C ILE A 382 4.17 0.41 20.30
N SER A 383 4.79 1.57 20.12
CA SER A 383 4.62 2.41 18.92
C SER A 383 5.15 1.77 17.63
N LYS A 384 6.07 0.82 17.72
CA LYS A 384 6.59 0.11 16.54
C LYS A 384 5.51 -0.75 15.89
N GLY A 385 5.36 -0.58 14.57
CA GLY A 385 4.32 -1.25 13.78
C GLY A 385 2.91 -0.65 13.92
N CYS A 386 2.76 0.44 14.69
CA CYS A 386 1.50 1.17 14.74
C CYS A 386 1.23 1.87 13.41
N SER A 387 0.03 1.70 12.88
CA SER A 387 -0.37 2.29 11.61
C SER A 387 -0.49 3.81 11.69
N LEU A 388 -0.18 4.46 10.56
CA LEU A 388 -0.15 5.91 10.40
C LEU A 388 -0.63 6.30 9.01
N CYS A 389 -1.46 7.32 8.92
CA CYS A 389 -1.85 7.96 7.68
C CYS A 389 -1.87 9.47 7.83
N SER A 390 -0.83 10.16 7.34
CA SER A 390 -0.76 11.62 7.36
C SER A 390 -1.89 12.28 6.55
N GLY A 391 -2.33 11.61 5.47
CA GLY A 391 -3.46 12.09 4.65
C GLY A 391 -4.78 12.03 5.40
N TYR A 392 -5.04 10.98 6.19
CA TYR A 392 -6.25 10.93 7.00
C TYR A 392 -6.18 11.88 8.22
N ASN A 393 -5.01 12.03 8.83
CA ASN A 393 -4.80 13.05 9.85
C ASN A 393 -5.14 14.45 9.31
N TYR A 394 -4.68 14.75 8.08
CA TYR A 394 -4.97 16.00 7.40
C TYR A 394 -6.47 16.17 7.12
N ASP A 395 -7.12 15.13 6.62
CA ASP A 395 -8.56 15.14 6.36
C ASP A 395 -9.38 15.44 7.63
N TYR A 396 -8.98 14.80 8.76
CA TYR A 396 -9.73 14.92 10.01
C TYR A 396 -9.45 16.24 10.78
N TYR A 397 -8.16 16.61 10.91
CA TYR A 397 -7.70 17.72 11.75
C TYR A 397 -7.21 18.96 10.96
N ASN A 398 -7.18 18.91 9.64
CA ASN A 398 -6.49 19.90 8.80
C ASN A 398 -5.00 20.05 9.17
N ASP A 399 -4.44 19.02 9.79
CA ASP A 399 -3.03 18.93 10.19
C ASP A 399 -2.51 17.50 10.03
N PRO A 400 -1.58 17.24 9.11
CA PRO A 400 -1.08 15.89 8.85
C PRO A 400 -0.26 15.32 10.02
N ASN A 401 0.21 16.17 10.95
CA ASN A 401 0.96 15.76 12.13
C ASN A 401 0.07 15.49 13.37
N HIS A 402 -1.15 16.01 13.40
CA HIS A 402 -2.10 15.75 14.48
C HIS A 402 -2.71 14.34 14.32
N LYS A 403 -2.19 13.38 15.06
CA LYS A 403 -2.52 11.97 14.87
C LYS A 403 -3.94 11.64 15.36
N VAL A 404 -4.74 11.01 14.50
CA VAL A 404 -5.96 10.32 14.92
C VAL A 404 -5.61 9.08 15.73
N THR A 405 -6.34 8.84 16.81
CA THR A 405 -6.07 7.76 17.78
C THR A 405 -7.14 6.66 17.78
N PHE A 406 -8.10 6.70 16.85
CA PHE A 406 -9.20 5.73 16.75
C PHE A 406 -8.72 4.26 16.69
N ILE A 407 -7.58 4.03 16.05
CA ILE A 407 -7.02 2.67 15.90
C ILE A 407 -6.02 2.28 17.00
N CYS A 408 -5.80 3.09 18.05
CA CYS A 408 -4.82 2.78 19.08
C CYS A 408 -5.15 1.46 19.80
N GLU A 409 -6.40 1.25 20.20
CA GLU A 409 -6.82 0.02 20.86
C GLU A 409 -6.76 -1.20 19.95
N MET A 410 -6.98 -1.00 18.63
CA MET A 410 -6.81 -2.06 17.64
C MET A 410 -5.34 -2.51 17.52
N HIS A 411 -4.40 -1.56 17.62
CA HIS A 411 -2.97 -1.89 17.67
C HIS A 411 -2.59 -2.60 18.96
N GLN A 412 -3.17 -2.18 20.12
CA GLN A 412 -2.99 -2.86 21.40
C GLN A 412 -3.47 -4.31 21.33
N ALA A 413 -4.66 -4.56 20.80
CA ALA A 413 -5.20 -5.90 20.57
C ALA A 413 -4.28 -6.74 19.67
N ARG A 414 -3.76 -6.14 18.61
CA ARG A 414 -2.82 -6.77 17.70
C ARG A 414 -1.52 -7.17 18.41
N VAL A 415 -0.96 -6.32 19.26
CA VAL A 415 0.26 -6.62 20.03
C VAL A 415 0.03 -7.78 20.99
N LEU A 416 -1.09 -7.78 21.75
CA LEU A 416 -1.46 -8.88 22.65
C LEU A 416 -1.56 -10.22 21.91
N ALA A 417 -2.25 -10.24 20.77
CA ALA A 417 -2.38 -11.46 19.96
C ALA A 417 -1.05 -11.91 19.35
N ASN A 418 -0.16 -10.98 18.99
CA ASN A 418 1.19 -11.31 18.50
C ASN A 418 2.06 -11.92 19.62
N THR A 419 1.89 -11.47 20.87
CA THR A 419 2.57 -12.10 22.02
C THR A 419 2.19 -13.58 22.12
N TYR A 420 0.91 -13.91 22.02
CA TYR A 420 0.44 -15.29 22.01
C TYR A 420 1.01 -16.08 20.83
N TYR A 421 0.81 -15.58 19.60
CA TYR A 421 1.17 -16.31 18.38
C TYR A 421 2.68 -16.59 18.27
N TRP A 422 3.52 -15.58 18.45
CA TRP A 422 4.96 -15.74 18.24
C TRP A 422 5.59 -16.60 19.32
N ASN A 423 5.21 -16.45 20.61
CA ASN A 423 5.76 -17.27 21.67
C ASN A 423 5.35 -18.73 21.51
N LYS A 424 4.09 -19.01 21.14
CA LYS A 424 3.67 -20.37 20.78
C LYS A 424 4.41 -20.95 19.59
N LEU A 425 4.62 -20.16 18.56
CA LEU A 425 5.37 -20.60 17.38
C LEU A 425 6.85 -20.88 17.70
N TYR A 426 7.48 -20.05 18.53
CA TYR A 426 8.88 -20.27 18.95
C TYR A 426 8.99 -21.54 19.82
N GLU A 427 8.03 -21.82 20.69
CA GLU A 427 7.97 -23.07 21.45
C GLU A 427 7.89 -24.29 20.51
N ILE A 428 6.99 -24.28 19.53
CA ILE A 428 6.80 -25.35 18.54
C ILE A 428 8.08 -25.58 17.72
N LEU A 429 8.71 -24.50 17.29
CA LEU A 429 9.92 -24.54 16.46
C LEU A 429 11.20 -24.77 17.27
N LYS A 430 11.10 -24.76 18.62
CA LYS A 430 12.25 -24.84 19.55
C LYS A 430 13.31 -23.76 19.26
N ILE A 431 12.83 -22.55 18.95
CA ILE A 431 13.68 -21.38 18.70
C ILE A 431 13.84 -20.64 20.04
N ASP A 432 15.10 -20.35 20.42
CA ASP A 432 15.40 -19.55 21.62
C ASP A 432 15.22 -18.06 21.30
N LYS A 433 13.95 -17.65 21.19
CA LYS A 433 13.47 -16.27 20.99
C LYS A 433 12.24 -16.06 21.84
N HIS A 434 11.99 -14.78 22.14
CA HIS A 434 10.79 -14.37 22.89
C HIS A 434 10.21 -13.11 22.25
N PHE A 435 8.89 -13.02 22.18
CA PHE A 435 8.17 -11.80 21.80
C PHE A 435 7.70 -11.12 23.08
N ASP A 436 8.34 -9.99 23.43
CA ASP A 436 8.12 -9.31 24.68
C ASP A 436 6.75 -8.65 24.79
N LEU A 437 6.10 -8.80 25.92
CA LEU A 437 4.85 -8.14 26.27
C LEU A 437 5.12 -6.74 26.84
N ASN A 438 5.39 -5.77 25.97
CA ASN A 438 5.73 -4.39 26.38
C ASN A 438 4.52 -3.47 26.58
N ILE A 439 3.30 -3.98 26.36
CA ILE A 439 2.08 -3.20 26.56
C ILE A 439 1.85 -2.93 28.05
N ARG A 440 1.44 -1.72 28.38
CA ARG A 440 1.05 -1.35 29.74
C ARG A 440 -0.12 -2.22 30.23
N GLU A 441 -0.06 -2.64 31.48
CA GLU A 441 -1.08 -3.51 32.08
C GLU A 441 -2.47 -2.88 32.05
N ASP A 442 -2.59 -1.56 32.35
CA ASP A 442 -3.87 -0.86 32.31
C ASP A 442 -4.51 -0.84 30.90
N TRP A 443 -3.70 -0.78 29.85
CA TRP A 443 -4.19 -0.89 28.45
C TRP A 443 -4.59 -2.31 28.09
N ALA A 444 -3.80 -3.29 28.51
CA ALA A 444 -4.09 -4.70 28.25
C ALA A 444 -5.41 -5.11 28.92
N LEU A 445 -5.62 -4.71 30.18
CA LEU A 445 -6.83 -5.06 30.97
C LEU A 445 -8.12 -4.40 30.45
N ASN A 446 -8.05 -3.43 29.55
CA ASN A 446 -9.23 -2.96 28.83
C ASN A 446 -9.69 -3.97 27.75
N ILE A 447 -8.79 -4.82 27.26
CA ILE A 447 -9.02 -5.73 26.12
C ILE A 447 -9.19 -7.18 26.60
N ILE A 448 -8.33 -7.64 27.51
CA ILE A 448 -8.30 -9.01 28.06
C ILE A 448 -8.45 -8.99 29.58
N ASP A 449 -8.81 -10.12 30.16
CA ASP A 449 -8.89 -10.23 31.61
C ASP A 449 -7.51 -10.45 32.27
N LYS A 450 -7.48 -10.41 33.59
CA LYS A 450 -6.24 -10.53 34.36
C LYS A 450 -5.60 -11.91 34.25
N GLU A 451 -6.40 -12.97 34.16
CA GLU A 451 -5.92 -14.35 34.06
C GLU A 451 -5.20 -14.53 32.71
N GLU A 452 -5.78 -14.05 31.62
CA GLU A 452 -5.21 -14.09 30.30
C GLU A 452 -3.95 -13.22 30.18
N TYR A 453 -3.94 -12.03 30.78
CA TYR A 453 -2.73 -11.18 30.83
C TYR A 453 -1.57 -11.89 31.54
N GLU A 454 -1.83 -12.55 32.71
CA GLU A 454 -0.78 -13.31 33.40
C GLU A 454 -0.36 -14.59 32.67
N MET A 455 -1.23 -15.15 31.83
CA MET A 455 -0.88 -16.24 30.92
C MET A 455 0.08 -15.77 29.85
N LEU A 456 -0.23 -14.64 29.18
CA LEU A 456 0.65 -14.07 28.14
C LEU A 456 2.05 -13.70 28.67
N LYS A 457 2.14 -13.27 29.93
CA LYS A 457 3.45 -12.97 30.57
C LYS A 457 4.31 -14.21 30.82
N LYS A 458 3.71 -15.39 30.84
CA LYS A 458 4.41 -16.66 31.10
C LYS A 458 4.81 -17.41 29.84
N LEU A 459 4.19 -17.05 28.72
CA LEU A 459 4.56 -17.57 27.40
C LEU A 459 5.90 -17.04 26.95
#